data_e757f28295a70733deea0f17c43802df
#
_entry.id   e757f28295a70733deea0f17c43802df
#
_cell.length_a   1.000
_cell.length_b   1.000
_cell.length_c   1.000
_cell.angle_alpha   90.00
_cell.angle_beta   90.00
_cell.angle_gamma   90.00
#
_symmetry.space_group_name_H-M   'P 1'
#
loop_
_entity.id
_entity.type
_entity.pdbx_description
1 polymer ?
#
loop_
_entity_poly.entity_id
_entity_poly.type
_entity_poly.pdbx_seq_one_letter_code
_entity_poly.pdbx_strand_id
1 'polypeptide(L)'
;LIARRLLDGVQDRAEALAGARRAVRSVLAEVGLPGSRECEPPSAAVPALDAFEGWPDRRGEGRVVDSFWSAWDAFAAAPDYPTTVISAVRYGNDTDTTAAIAGGLAGIYWGIDGIPSTWHRGLRDRHIPQALADRLVETDDSEWDGTPWRTSWSRPLEVDFIDLSGTDLGASGGAVGMTFLPGKRYLGYYSGPHWRDLDSDATSLRQQGIDLLVLLVEDKELRRCQVTEIGTVLPAHGLDLLRFPIVDPELPDDGTAYRRLVADLVERTRSGARVAIACRGGLDRTGMTAGCLLREAGLPAAVAIERVHSARDHTLSLPHQMRYVADWPPRG
;
A
#
# COMPACT_ATOMS: atom_id res chain seq x y z
N LEU A 1 9.51 5.75 14.98
CA LEU A 1 10.93 5.47 15.27
C LEU A 1 11.17 5.08 16.72
N ILE A 2 10.61 5.79 17.73
CA ILE A 2 10.75 5.39 19.16
C ILE A 2 10.17 4.00 19.37
N ALA A 3 8.92 3.76 18.95
CA ALA A 3 8.26 2.46 19.04
C ALA A 3 9.10 1.34 18.42
N ARG A 4 9.69 1.58 17.25
CA ARG A 4 10.58 0.63 16.60
C ARG A 4 11.79 0.30 17.45
N ARG A 5 12.43 1.30 18.05
CA ARG A 5 13.56 1.09 18.96
C ARG A 5 13.23 0.24 20.18
N LEU A 6 12.05 0.46 20.75
CA LEU A 6 11.56 -0.34 21.87
C LEU A 6 11.29 -1.79 21.45
N LEU A 7 10.72 -2.01 20.27
CA LEU A 7 10.51 -3.34 19.68
C LEU A 7 11.84 -4.04 19.36
N ASP A 8 12.87 -3.28 18.95
CA ASP A 8 14.24 -3.80 18.74
C ASP A 8 14.99 -4.11 20.05
N GLY A 9 14.30 -4.00 21.20
CA GLY A 9 14.83 -4.38 22.52
C GLY A 9 15.58 -3.30 23.26
N VAL A 10 15.53 -2.03 22.85
CA VAL A 10 16.13 -0.91 23.60
C VAL A 10 15.30 -0.67 24.88
N GLN A 11 15.88 -1.05 26.03
CA GLN A 11 15.21 -0.93 27.33
C GLN A 11 15.33 0.47 27.93
N ASP A 12 16.33 1.24 27.56
CA ASP A 12 16.48 2.63 28.02
C ASP A 12 15.59 3.55 27.14
N ARG A 13 14.58 4.13 27.77
CA ARG A 13 13.62 5.03 27.12
C ARG A 13 14.29 6.30 26.59
N ALA A 14 15.26 6.86 27.32
CA ALA A 14 16.01 8.03 26.87
C ALA A 14 16.85 7.71 25.63
N GLU A 15 17.49 6.52 25.60
CA GLU A 15 18.23 6.07 24.43
C GLU A 15 17.30 5.77 23.24
N ALA A 16 16.10 5.23 23.46
CA ALA A 16 15.12 5.05 22.40
C ALA A 16 14.74 6.37 21.73
N LEU A 17 14.53 7.42 22.53
CA LEU A 17 14.27 8.79 22.02
C LEU A 17 15.50 9.36 21.29
N ALA A 18 16.69 9.27 21.91
CA ALA A 18 17.92 9.79 21.32
C ALA A 18 18.24 9.13 19.99
N GLY A 19 18.07 7.82 19.90
CA GLY A 19 18.26 7.06 18.67
C GLY A 19 17.23 7.41 17.59
N ALA A 20 15.97 7.65 17.96
CA ALA A 20 14.94 8.14 17.03
C ALA A 20 15.30 9.54 16.49
N ARG A 21 15.78 10.45 17.34
CA ARG A 21 16.27 11.78 16.95
C ARG A 21 17.42 11.69 15.95
N ARG A 22 18.44 10.85 16.22
CA ARG A 22 19.56 10.65 15.30
C ARG A 22 19.07 10.17 13.92
N ALA A 23 18.15 9.22 13.91
CA ALA A 23 17.60 8.69 12.66
C ALA A 23 16.82 9.76 11.85
N VAL A 24 16.00 10.60 12.51
CA VAL A 24 15.31 11.72 11.84
C VAL A 24 16.33 12.71 11.26
N ARG A 25 17.34 13.11 12.03
CA ARG A 25 18.38 14.05 11.57
C ARG A 25 19.17 13.49 10.37
N SER A 26 19.50 12.19 10.37
CA SER A 26 20.17 11.52 9.26
C SER A 26 19.30 11.59 7.99
N VAL A 27 18.02 11.20 8.09
CA VAL A 27 17.09 11.26 6.96
C VAL A 27 16.92 12.68 6.43
N LEU A 28 16.78 13.67 7.29
CA LEU A 28 16.66 15.09 6.87
C LEU A 28 17.93 15.62 6.21
N ALA A 29 19.10 15.08 6.57
CA ALA A 29 20.36 15.46 5.95
C ALA A 29 20.56 14.81 4.56
N GLU A 30 20.04 13.59 4.36
CA GLU A 30 20.20 12.83 3.11
C GLU A 30 19.09 13.13 2.09
N VAL A 31 17.89 13.37 2.57
CA VAL A 31 16.71 13.62 1.71
C VAL A 31 16.46 15.12 1.67
N GLY A 32 16.98 15.79 0.65
CA GLY A 32 16.32 17.02 0.19
C GLY A 32 14.87 16.64 -0.06
N LEU A 33 13.92 17.17 0.73
CA LEU A 33 12.49 16.82 0.66
C LEU A 33 12.01 16.85 -0.79
N PRO A 34 11.58 15.74 -1.41
CA PRO A 34 11.12 15.76 -2.79
C PRO A 34 9.78 16.47 -2.87
N GLY A 35 9.76 17.60 -3.55
CA GLY A 35 8.64 18.06 -4.35
C GLY A 35 7.31 18.34 -3.70
N SER A 36 7.25 19.14 -2.62
CA SER A 36 6.07 19.96 -2.41
C SER A 36 6.28 21.30 -3.12
N ARG A 37 5.40 21.68 -4.02
CA ARG A 37 5.51 22.90 -4.82
C ARG A 37 5.61 24.22 -4.04
N GLU A 38 5.60 24.18 -2.70
CA GLU A 38 5.67 25.32 -1.79
C GLU A 38 6.33 24.99 -0.45
N CYS A 39 7.22 23.98 -0.34
CA CYS A 39 7.96 23.73 0.89
C CYS A 39 9.31 24.44 0.87
N GLU A 40 9.58 25.15 1.96
CA GLU A 40 10.85 25.78 2.25
C GLU A 40 12.05 24.82 2.09
N PRO A 41 13.22 25.33 1.74
CA PRO A 41 14.41 24.51 1.45
C PRO A 41 14.81 23.63 2.65
N PRO A 42 15.60 22.57 2.44
CA PRO A 42 16.08 21.64 3.50
C PRO A 42 16.69 22.34 4.71
N SER A 43 17.20 23.55 4.55
CA SER A 43 17.69 24.42 5.63
C SER A 43 16.61 24.80 6.64
N ALA A 44 15.32 24.75 6.33
CA ALA A 44 14.21 25.05 7.24
C ALA A 44 13.78 23.85 8.07
N ALA A 45 14.06 22.61 7.63
CA ALA A 45 13.65 21.39 8.33
C ALA A 45 14.39 21.18 9.65
N VAL A 46 15.66 21.57 9.74
CA VAL A 46 16.46 21.45 10.96
C VAL A 46 16.00 22.44 12.04
N PRO A 47 15.79 23.74 11.74
CA PRO A 47 15.19 24.67 12.69
C PRO A 47 13.79 24.25 13.17
N ALA A 48 12.96 23.68 12.29
CA ALA A 48 11.64 23.17 12.67
C ALA A 48 11.76 21.98 13.64
N LEU A 49 12.73 21.09 13.44
CA LEU A 49 13.02 19.99 14.36
C LEU A 49 13.56 20.49 15.70
N ASP A 50 14.43 21.50 15.71
CA ASP A 50 14.94 22.11 16.93
C ASP A 50 13.83 22.81 17.73
N ALA A 51 12.92 23.50 17.04
CA ALA A 51 11.72 24.08 17.66
C ALA A 51 10.78 23.00 18.25
N PHE A 52 10.63 21.88 17.54
CA PHE A 52 9.89 20.72 18.04
C PHE A 52 10.54 20.13 19.30
N GLU A 53 11.85 19.93 19.28
CA GLU A 53 12.62 19.38 20.42
C GLU A 53 12.65 20.35 21.61
N GLY A 54 12.73 21.64 21.37
CA GLY A 54 12.73 22.71 22.38
C GLY A 54 11.35 23.10 22.90
N TRP A 55 10.27 22.41 22.52
CA TRP A 55 8.91 22.79 22.93
C TRP A 55 8.76 22.81 24.46
N PRO A 56 8.45 23.96 25.08
CA PRO A 56 8.53 24.11 26.52
C PRO A 56 7.27 23.64 27.26
N ASP A 57 6.12 23.69 26.60
CA ASP A 57 4.82 23.41 27.20
C ASP A 57 4.49 21.93 27.24
N ARG A 58 3.79 21.49 28.24
CA ARG A 58 3.31 20.12 28.47
C ARG A 58 1.89 20.21 29.04
N ARG A 59 0.92 20.48 28.15
CA ARG A 59 -0.48 20.76 28.56
C ARG A 59 -1.46 19.68 28.13
N GLY A 60 -1.03 18.74 27.27
CA GLY A 60 -1.94 17.74 26.68
C GLY A 60 -2.97 18.37 25.76
N GLU A 61 -2.63 19.48 25.11
CA GLU A 61 -3.48 20.09 24.08
C GLU A 61 -3.45 19.25 22.79
N GLY A 62 -4.49 19.32 21.95
CA GLY A 62 -4.58 18.55 20.67
C GLY A 62 -3.60 18.99 19.57
N ARG A 63 -2.58 19.78 19.89
CA ARG A 63 -1.50 20.19 18.98
C ARG A 63 -0.45 19.10 18.93
N VAL A 64 -0.08 18.66 17.73
CA VAL A 64 0.87 17.55 17.49
C VAL A 64 2.11 17.60 18.40
N VAL A 65 2.75 18.77 18.52
CA VAL A 65 3.98 18.93 19.30
C VAL A 65 3.71 18.74 20.79
N ASP A 66 2.65 19.35 21.30
CA ASP A 66 2.28 19.26 22.72
C ASP A 66 1.79 17.86 23.09
N SER A 67 0.91 17.27 22.27
CA SER A 67 0.44 15.88 22.48
C SER A 67 1.60 14.88 22.50
N PHE A 68 2.57 15.04 21.59
CA PHE A 68 3.76 14.18 21.56
C PHE A 68 4.58 14.30 22.85
N TRP A 69 4.93 15.51 23.26
CA TRP A 69 5.79 15.70 24.41
C TRP A 69 5.10 15.41 25.73
N SER A 70 3.80 15.74 25.86
CA SER A 70 3.01 15.38 27.04
C SER A 70 2.88 13.87 27.18
N ALA A 71 2.65 13.15 26.08
CA ALA A 71 2.60 11.69 26.08
C ALA A 71 3.98 11.07 26.36
N TRP A 72 5.05 11.63 25.80
CA TRP A 72 6.42 11.18 26.05
C TRP A 72 6.79 11.35 27.54
N ASP A 73 6.54 12.51 28.13
CA ASP A 73 6.88 12.77 29.52
C ASP A 73 6.09 11.85 30.47
N ALA A 74 4.80 11.62 30.19
CA ALA A 74 3.99 10.64 30.91
C ALA A 74 4.57 9.21 30.85
N PHE A 75 5.03 8.78 29.67
CA PHE A 75 5.66 7.48 29.47
C PHE A 75 7.05 7.41 30.10
N ALA A 76 7.89 8.42 29.89
CA ALA A 76 9.29 8.40 30.32
C ALA A 76 9.45 8.40 31.85
N ALA A 77 8.56 9.07 32.59
CA ALA A 77 8.61 9.18 34.03
C ALA A 77 7.91 8.04 34.78
N ALA A 78 7.00 7.29 34.14
CA ALA A 78 6.18 6.30 34.81
C ALA A 78 6.93 4.99 35.08
N PRO A 79 6.66 4.33 36.23
CA PRO A 79 7.23 3.01 36.55
C PRO A 79 6.48 1.84 35.89
N ASP A 80 5.25 2.05 35.43
CA ASP A 80 4.37 1.01 34.87
C ASP A 80 3.34 1.56 33.86
N TYR A 81 2.65 0.65 33.20
CA TYR A 81 1.61 0.99 32.23
C TYR A 81 0.46 1.83 32.80
N PRO A 82 -0.17 1.45 33.94
CA PRO A 82 -1.27 2.22 34.51
C PRO A 82 -0.87 3.66 34.85
N THR A 83 0.30 3.83 35.45
CA THR A 83 0.80 5.15 35.83
C THR A 83 1.05 6.01 34.60
N THR A 84 1.55 5.42 33.51
CA THR A 84 1.73 6.13 32.24
C THR A 84 0.40 6.70 31.73
N VAL A 85 -0.63 5.86 31.60
CA VAL A 85 -1.91 6.27 31.06
C VAL A 85 -2.61 7.29 31.98
N ILE A 86 -2.59 7.05 33.28
CA ILE A 86 -3.17 7.98 34.26
C ILE A 86 -2.45 9.34 34.23
N SER A 87 -1.13 9.34 34.11
CA SER A 87 -0.35 10.58 34.02
C SER A 87 -0.69 11.35 32.74
N ALA A 88 -0.84 10.66 31.62
CA ALA A 88 -1.26 11.27 30.36
C ALA A 88 -2.67 11.90 30.46
N VAL A 89 -3.62 11.22 31.08
CA VAL A 89 -4.98 11.74 31.31
C VAL A 89 -4.97 12.96 32.23
N ARG A 90 -4.06 13.00 33.21
CA ARG A 90 -3.97 14.14 34.20
C ARG A 90 -3.54 15.46 33.58
N TYR A 91 -2.99 15.51 32.39
CA TYR A 91 -2.76 16.78 31.69
C TYR A 91 -4.08 17.54 31.43
N GLY A 92 -5.21 16.85 31.35
CA GLY A 92 -6.47 17.49 30.95
C GLY A 92 -6.50 17.76 29.44
N ASN A 93 -7.34 18.68 29.01
CA ASN A 93 -7.50 19.06 27.58
C ASN A 93 -7.77 17.85 26.67
N ASP A 94 -6.93 17.56 25.70
CA ASP A 94 -7.06 16.43 24.76
C ASP A 94 -6.50 15.14 25.39
N THR A 95 -7.23 14.60 26.35
CA THR A 95 -6.77 13.46 27.17
C THR A 95 -6.78 12.14 26.41
N ASP A 96 -7.68 11.95 25.48
CA ASP A 96 -7.80 10.73 24.67
C ASP A 96 -6.64 10.61 23.70
N THR A 97 -6.27 11.67 22.97
CA THR A 97 -5.10 11.69 22.09
C THR A 97 -3.81 11.47 22.90
N THR A 98 -3.61 12.22 23.97
CA THR A 98 -2.39 12.12 24.77
C THR A 98 -2.25 10.74 25.41
N ALA A 99 -3.33 10.18 25.97
CA ALA A 99 -3.32 8.86 26.58
C ALA A 99 -3.20 7.72 25.54
N ALA A 100 -3.74 7.90 24.33
CA ALA A 100 -3.56 6.92 23.27
C ALA A 100 -2.09 6.79 22.83
N ILE A 101 -1.40 7.93 22.66
CA ILE A 101 0.03 7.94 22.30
C ILE A 101 0.88 7.34 23.43
N ALA A 102 0.67 7.79 24.67
CA ALA A 102 1.41 7.30 25.83
C ALA A 102 1.16 5.81 26.09
N GLY A 103 -0.10 5.38 26.01
CA GLY A 103 -0.50 3.98 26.18
C GLY A 103 0.04 3.06 25.09
N GLY A 104 0.14 3.55 23.84
CA GLY A 104 0.77 2.82 22.76
C GLY A 104 2.26 2.52 23.02
N LEU A 105 3.03 3.53 23.44
CA LEU A 105 4.44 3.36 23.83
C LEU A 105 4.58 2.44 25.06
N ALA A 106 3.73 2.65 26.05
CA ALA A 106 3.69 1.86 27.27
C ALA A 106 3.35 0.37 27.00
N GLY A 107 2.41 0.12 26.08
CA GLY A 107 2.03 -1.23 25.67
C GLY A 107 3.16 -1.99 24.99
N ILE A 108 3.96 -1.31 24.16
CA ILE A 108 5.16 -1.89 23.54
C ILE A 108 6.23 -2.18 24.61
N TYR A 109 6.38 -1.28 25.58
CA TYR A 109 7.45 -1.39 26.58
C TYR A 109 7.18 -2.43 27.66
N TRP A 110 5.96 -2.47 28.21
CA TRP A 110 5.59 -3.39 29.31
C TRP A 110 4.82 -4.63 28.85
N GLY A 111 4.42 -4.69 27.58
CA GLY A 111 3.65 -5.80 27.02
C GLY A 111 2.20 -5.83 27.50
N ILE A 112 1.46 -6.86 27.06
CA ILE A 112 0.05 -7.05 27.40
C ILE A 112 -0.15 -7.31 28.90
N ASP A 113 0.81 -7.97 29.54
CA ASP A 113 0.75 -8.29 30.97
C ASP A 113 0.91 -7.05 31.86
N GLY A 114 1.47 -5.95 31.33
CA GLY A 114 1.55 -4.67 31.99
C GLY A 114 0.20 -3.93 32.06
N ILE A 115 -0.77 -4.32 31.23
CA ILE A 115 -2.10 -3.69 31.18
C ILE A 115 -2.99 -4.31 32.27
N PRO A 116 -3.62 -3.53 33.16
CA PRO A 116 -4.52 -4.07 34.16
C PRO A 116 -5.65 -4.88 33.51
N SER A 117 -5.85 -6.12 34.00
CA SER A 117 -6.85 -7.04 33.44
C SER A 117 -8.28 -6.46 33.48
N THR A 118 -8.56 -5.57 34.41
CA THR A 118 -9.83 -4.85 34.53
C THR A 118 -10.04 -3.88 33.38
N TRP A 119 -8.99 -3.20 32.92
CA TRP A 119 -9.04 -2.29 31.80
C TRP A 119 -9.23 -3.05 30.49
N HIS A 120 -8.45 -4.13 30.31
CA HIS A 120 -8.57 -4.98 29.13
C HIS A 120 -9.97 -5.62 29.02
N ARG A 121 -10.55 -6.09 30.14
CA ARG A 121 -11.94 -6.63 30.14
C ARG A 121 -13.00 -5.56 29.93
N GLY A 122 -12.76 -4.33 30.38
CA GLY A 122 -13.69 -3.21 30.28
C GLY A 122 -13.69 -2.51 28.92
N LEU A 123 -12.74 -2.85 28.01
CA LEU A 123 -12.64 -2.25 26.69
C LEU A 123 -13.89 -2.61 25.87
N ARG A 124 -14.60 -1.58 25.37
CA ARG A 124 -15.71 -1.77 24.43
C ARG A 124 -15.16 -2.27 23.10
N ASP A 125 -15.93 -3.12 22.44
CA ASP A 125 -15.61 -3.64 21.10
C ASP A 125 -14.19 -4.24 20.98
N ARG A 126 -13.70 -4.82 22.08
CA ARG A 126 -12.34 -5.42 22.13
C ARG A 126 -12.07 -6.45 21.03
N HIS A 127 -13.11 -7.02 20.42
CA HIS A 127 -12.99 -7.96 19.31
C HIS A 127 -12.38 -7.30 18.06
N ILE A 128 -12.50 -5.98 17.90
CA ILE A 128 -11.92 -5.25 16.77
C ILE A 128 -10.39 -5.18 16.87
N PRO A 129 -9.78 -4.63 17.96
CA PRO A 129 -8.32 -4.63 18.10
C PRO A 129 -7.74 -6.04 18.23
N GLN A 130 -8.48 -6.99 18.83
CA GLN A 130 -8.01 -8.37 18.90
C GLN A 130 -7.91 -9.01 17.52
N ALA A 131 -8.93 -8.88 16.68
CA ALA A 131 -8.89 -9.39 15.31
C ALA A 131 -7.78 -8.75 14.45
N LEU A 132 -7.46 -7.47 14.71
CA LEU A 132 -6.34 -6.79 14.04
C LEU A 132 -4.99 -7.32 14.54
N ALA A 133 -4.86 -7.54 15.87
CA ALA A 133 -3.64 -8.10 16.45
C ALA A 133 -3.40 -9.53 15.97
N ASP A 134 -4.43 -10.38 15.96
CA ASP A 134 -4.34 -11.75 15.45
C ASP A 134 -3.87 -11.77 14.00
N ARG A 135 -4.40 -10.87 13.16
CA ARG A 135 -3.97 -10.72 11.76
C ARG A 135 -2.54 -10.21 11.62
N LEU A 136 -2.08 -9.34 12.51
CA LEU A 136 -0.68 -8.88 12.53
C LEU A 136 0.27 -10.03 12.90
N VAL A 137 -0.13 -10.90 13.82
CA VAL A 137 0.67 -12.08 14.22
C VAL A 137 0.66 -13.17 13.15
N GLU A 138 -0.44 -13.30 12.40
CA GLU A 138 -0.54 -14.24 11.27
C GLU A 138 0.26 -13.80 10.04
N THR A 139 0.59 -12.50 9.91
CA THR A 139 1.55 -12.05 8.93
C THR A 139 2.94 -12.36 9.45
N ASP A 140 3.57 -13.37 8.88
CA ASP A 140 4.94 -13.74 9.20
C ASP A 140 5.90 -12.58 8.88
N ASP A 141 6.23 -11.80 9.91
CA ASP A 141 7.20 -10.70 9.83
C ASP A 141 8.65 -11.16 9.66
N SER A 142 8.90 -12.49 9.65
CA SER A 142 10.25 -13.05 9.52
C SER A 142 10.90 -12.76 8.17
N GLU A 143 10.15 -12.27 7.19
CA GLU A 143 10.63 -11.94 5.84
C GLU A 143 10.77 -10.42 5.57
N TRP A 144 10.47 -9.55 6.54
CA TRP A 144 10.66 -8.11 6.30
C TRP A 144 12.11 -7.69 6.49
N ASP A 145 12.76 -7.42 5.40
CA ASP A 145 14.18 -7.01 5.30
C ASP A 145 14.43 -5.52 5.61
N GLY A 146 13.46 -4.80 6.16
CA GLY A 146 13.56 -3.36 6.41
C GLY A 146 13.23 -2.49 5.20
N THR A 147 12.79 -3.06 4.09
CA THR A 147 12.41 -2.31 2.89
C THR A 147 11.32 -1.26 3.22
N PRO A 148 11.49 0.01 2.83
CA PRO A 148 10.51 1.04 3.11
C PRO A 148 9.13 0.74 2.51
N TRP A 149 8.07 1.05 3.26
CA TRP A 149 6.70 0.92 2.79
C TRP A 149 6.46 1.72 1.50
N ARG A 150 5.89 1.06 0.51
CA ARG A 150 5.48 1.69 -0.75
C ARG A 150 4.07 2.24 -0.59
N THR A 151 3.98 3.53 -0.35
CA THR A 151 2.70 4.24 -0.24
C THR A 151 2.30 4.86 -1.58
N SER A 152 1.04 5.30 -1.71
CA SER A 152 0.58 6.04 -2.90
C SER A 152 1.29 7.38 -3.08
N TRP A 153 1.86 7.94 -2.01
CA TRP A 153 2.60 9.21 -2.03
C TRP A 153 4.09 9.02 -2.30
N SER A 154 4.75 8.01 -1.69
CA SER A 154 6.18 7.75 -1.89
C SER A 154 6.47 7.13 -3.26
N ARG A 155 5.52 6.37 -3.80
CA ARG A 155 5.55 5.78 -5.13
C ARG A 155 4.15 5.78 -5.71
N PRO A 156 3.73 6.82 -6.45
CA PRO A 156 2.44 6.87 -7.12
C PRO A 156 2.19 5.62 -7.95
N LEU A 157 0.92 5.23 -8.10
CA LEU A 157 0.58 4.09 -8.93
C LEU A 157 0.89 4.41 -10.39
N GLU A 158 1.71 3.59 -11.01
CA GLU A 158 2.09 3.70 -12.42
C GLU A 158 1.44 2.57 -13.23
N VAL A 159 1.11 2.89 -14.47
CA VAL A 159 0.63 1.95 -15.47
C VAL A 159 1.70 1.81 -16.54
N ASP A 160 2.23 0.61 -16.69
CA ASP A 160 3.23 0.30 -17.70
C ASP A 160 2.52 -0.01 -19.03
N PHE A 161 2.52 0.96 -19.94
CA PHE A 161 1.85 0.82 -21.23
C PHE A 161 2.62 -0.06 -22.19
N ILE A 162 1.87 -0.93 -22.89
CA ILE A 162 2.42 -1.85 -23.87
C ILE A 162 2.49 -1.18 -25.24
N ASP A 163 3.56 -1.43 -25.99
CA ASP A 163 3.68 -1.00 -27.37
C ASP A 163 2.65 -1.70 -28.26
N LEU A 164 1.71 -0.96 -28.83
CA LEU A 164 0.66 -1.44 -29.72
C LEU A 164 0.99 -1.26 -31.22
N SER A 165 2.22 -0.87 -31.56
CA SER A 165 2.64 -0.69 -32.95
C SER A 165 2.42 -1.95 -33.78
N GLY A 166 1.98 -1.81 -35.03
CA GLY A 166 1.63 -2.93 -35.89
C GLY A 166 0.29 -3.64 -35.56
N THR A 167 -0.51 -3.05 -34.63
CA THR A 167 -1.91 -3.43 -34.41
C THR A 167 -2.84 -2.26 -34.74
N ASP A 168 -4.12 -2.54 -34.83
CA ASP A 168 -5.16 -1.53 -35.01
C ASP A 168 -5.67 -0.92 -33.67
N LEU A 169 -5.16 -1.45 -32.53
CA LEU A 169 -5.63 -1.05 -31.19
C LEU A 169 -5.35 0.38 -30.83
N GLY A 170 -4.21 0.90 -31.26
CA GLY A 170 -3.80 2.30 -30.96
C GLY A 170 -4.34 3.32 -31.94
N ALA A 171 -5.02 2.92 -33.01
CA ALA A 171 -5.41 3.80 -34.11
C ALA A 171 -6.38 4.93 -33.67
N SER A 172 -7.25 4.65 -32.68
CA SER A 172 -8.22 5.62 -32.12
C SER A 172 -7.81 6.20 -30.79
N GLY A 173 -6.51 6.12 -30.41
CA GLY A 173 -6.00 6.56 -29.13
C GLY A 173 -6.14 5.55 -27.99
N GLY A 174 -6.55 4.32 -28.30
CA GLY A 174 -6.62 3.22 -27.32
C GLY A 174 -5.24 2.86 -26.77
N ALA A 175 -5.21 2.38 -25.54
CA ALA A 175 -4.00 1.91 -24.89
C ALA A 175 -4.28 0.70 -24.00
N VAL A 176 -3.26 -0.14 -23.84
CA VAL A 176 -3.27 -1.27 -22.91
C VAL A 176 -2.07 -1.11 -21.97
N GLY A 177 -2.32 -1.19 -20.69
CA GLY A 177 -1.26 -1.09 -19.69
C GLY A 177 -1.44 -2.11 -18.58
N MET A 178 -0.39 -2.31 -17.83
CA MET A 178 -0.29 -3.26 -16.72
C MET A 178 0.01 -2.53 -15.43
N THR A 179 -0.64 -2.93 -14.35
CA THR A 179 -0.37 -2.40 -13.01
C THR A 179 -0.69 -3.45 -11.96
N PHE A 180 -0.33 -3.17 -10.72
CA PHE A 180 -0.72 -4.00 -9.57
C PHE A 180 -2.03 -3.51 -8.96
N LEU A 181 -2.58 -4.27 -8.00
CA LEU A 181 -3.83 -3.97 -7.30
C LEU A 181 -3.78 -2.57 -6.64
N PRO A 182 -4.62 -1.60 -7.08
CA PRO A 182 -4.70 -0.29 -6.44
C PRO A 182 -5.17 -0.40 -4.99
N GLY A 183 -4.70 0.50 -4.12
CA GLY A 183 -5.10 0.56 -2.72
C GLY A 183 -4.59 -0.58 -1.85
N LYS A 184 -3.80 -1.53 -2.36
CA LYS A 184 -3.38 -2.71 -1.59
C LYS A 184 -2.57 -2.35 -0.35
N ARG A 185 -2.91 -3.00 0.76
CA ARG A 185 -2.18 -2.97 2.03
C ARG A 185 -1.73 -4.40 2.34
N TYR A 186 -0.48 -4.69 2.02
CA TYR A 186 0.01 -6.06 2.03
C TYR A 186 1.55 -6.11 2.05
N LEU A 187 2.10 -7.05 2.82
CA LEU A 187 3.52 -7.42 2.76
C LEU A 187 3.74 -8.27 1.52
N GLY A 188 4.33 -7.69 0.48
CA GLY A 188 4.57 -8.39 -0.78
C GLY A 188 5.91 -9.12 -0.77
N TYR A 189 5.91 -10.42 -1.04
CA TYR A 189 7.13 -11.24 -1.07
C TYR A 189 8.19 -10.70 -2.04
N TYR A 190 7.77 -10.33 -3.26
CA TYR A 190 8.69 -9.83 -4.29
C TYR A 190 8.73 -8.31 -4.42
N SER A 191 7.69 -7.62 -3.97
CA SER A 191 7.55 -6.18 -4.21
C SER A 191 7.76 -5.32 -2.96
N GLY A 192 8.09 -5.95 -1.82
CA GLY A 192 8.15 -5.28 -0.53
C GLY A 192 6.78 -4.85 0.01
N PRO A 193 6.75 -4.22 1.18
CA PRO A 193 5.51 -3.87 1.85
C PRO A 193 4.78 -2.71 1.15
N HIS A 194 3.46 -2.84 1.02
CA HIS A 194 2.58 -1.83 0.45
C HIS A 194 1.57 -1.34 1.48
N TRP A 195 1.44 -0.02 1.62
CA TRP A 195 0.39 0.63 2.39
C TRP A 195 -0.18 1.77 1.56
N ARG A 196 -1.11 1.40 0.68
CA ARG A 196 -1.60 2.32 -0.33
C ARG A 196 -2.98 2.87 0.02
N ASP A 197 -3.24 4.05 -0.49
CA ASP A 197 -4.53 4.71 -0.41
C ASP A 197 -5.28 4.54 -1.73
N LEU A 198 -6.49 3.99 -1.68
CA LEU A 198 -7.24 3.62 -2.88
C LEU A 198 -7.72 4.84 -3.67
N ASP A 199 -8.13 5.92 -2.99
CA ASP A 199 -8.56 7.16 -3.65
C ASP A 199 -7.41 7.85 -4.39
N SER A 200 -6.23 7.88 -3.76
CA SER A 200 -5.01 8.39 -4.39
C SER A 200 -4.61 7.57 -5.61
N ASP A 201 -4.70 6.23 -5.52
CA ASP A 201 -4.37 5.35 -6.63
C ASP A 201 -5.40 5.46 -7.77
N ALA A 202 -6.70 5.59 -7.46
CA ALA A 202 -7.75 5.83 -8.44
C ALA A 202 -7.51 7.17 -9.17
N THR A 203 -7.15 8.22 -8.43
CA THR A 203 -6.77 9.51 -8.99
C THR A 203 -5.57 9.38 -9.93
N SER A 204 -4.55 8.62 -9.53
CA SER A 204 -3.36 8.35 -10.36
C SER A 204 -3.73 7.64 -11.68
N LEU A 205 -4.61 6.64 -11.64
CA LEU A 205 -5.11 5.97 -12.85
C LEU A 205 -5.82 6.94 -13.79
N ARG A 206 -6.70 7.80 -13.26
CA ARG A 206 -7.39 8.83 -14.07
C ARG A 206 -6.42 9.83 -14.69
N GLN A 207 -5.43 10.30 -13.96
CA GLN A 207 -4.40 11.22 -14.46
C GLN A 207 -3.58 10.61 -15.60
N GLN A 208 -3.39 9.28 -15.60
CA GLN A 208 -2.76 8.54 -16.69
C GLN A 208 -3.72 8.24 -17.85
N GLY A 209 -4.97 8.72 -17.76
CA GLY A 209 -5.99 8.62 -18.79
C GLY A 209 -6.66 7.25 -18.86
N ILE A 210 -6.59 6.42 -17.81
CA ILE A 210 -7.27 5.13 -17.79
C ILE A 210 -8.78 5.32 -17.71
N ASP A 211 -9.50 4.59 -18.53
CA ASP A 211 -10.96 4.54 -18.56
C ASP A 211 -11.49 3.30 -17.85
N LEU A 212 -10.83 2.16 -18.04
CA LEU A 212 -11.24 0.85 -17.54
C LEU A 212 -10.11 0.15 -16.79
N LEU A 213 -10.37 -0.30 -15.56
CA LEU A 213 -9.52 -1.26 -14.85
C LEU A 213 -10.10 -2.67 -14.97
N VAL A 214 -9.32 -3.61 -15.50
CA VAL A 214 -9.62 -5.03 -15.48
C VAL A 214 -8.94 -5.67 -14.27
N LEU A 215 -9.74 -6.20 -13.35
CA LEU A 215 -9.27 -6.71 -12.08
C LEU A 215 -9.37 -8.24 -12.01
N LEU A 216 -8.21 -8.90 -11.93
CA LEU A 216 -8.07 -10.36 -12.01
C LEU A 216 -7.99 -11.05 -10.63
N VAL A 217 -8.10 -10.30 -9.54
CA VAL A 217 -7.99 -10.84 -8.18
C VAL A 217 -9.30 -11.41 -7.66
N GLU A 218 -9.19 -12.44 -6.83
CA GLU A 218 -10.32 -13.06 -6.13
C GLU A 218 -10.76 -12.22 -4.91
N ASP A 219 -11.98 -12.46 -4.43
CA ASP A 219 -12.50 -11.77 -3.23
C ASP A 219 -11.68 -12.05 -1.97
N LYS A 220 -11.10 -13.24 -1.86
CA LYS A 220 -10.19 -13.56 -0.74
C LYS A 220 -8.92 -12.71 -0.78
N GLU A 221 -8.38 -12.40 -1.97
CA GLU A 221 -7.23 -11.52 -2.13
C GLU A 221 -7.59 -10.06 -1.83
N LEU A 222 -8.77 -9.57 -2.24
CA LEU A 222 -9.25 -8.23 -1.88
C LEU A 222 -9.34 -8.05 -0.37
N ARG A 223 -9.91 -9.05 0.33
CA ARG A 223 -9.94 -9.04 1.80
C ARG A 223 -8.54 -9.05 2.41
N ARG A 224 -7.64 -9.93 1.93
CA ARG A 224 -6.26 -10.02 2.40
C ARG A 224 -5.48 -8.73 2.16
N CYS A 225 -5.71 -8.06 1.04
CA CYS A 225 -5.09 -6.78 0.69
C CYS A 225 -5.83 -5.56 1.26
N GLN A 226 -6.90 -5.75 2.05
CA GLN A 226 -7.68 -4.70 2.71
C GLN A 226 -8.21 -3.64 1.73
N VAL A 227 -8.75 -4.08 0.58
CA VAL A 227 -9.24 -3.20 -0.49
C VAL A 227 -10.59 -3.68 -1.03
N THR A 228 -11.50 -4.05 -0.12
CA THR A 228 -12.83 -4.59 -0.46
C THR A 228 -13.74 -3.55 -1.10
N GLU A 229 -13.50 -2.27 -0.85
CA GLU A 229 -14.26 -1.11 -1.36
C GLU A 229 -13.91 -0.71 -2.80
N ILE A 230 -13.00 -1.42 -3.48
CA ILE A 230 -12.54 -1.09 -4.84
C ILE A 230 -13.69 -0.98 -5.85
N GLY A 231 -14.76 -1.78 -5.65
CA GLY A 231 -15.95 -1.77 -6.51
C GLY A 231 -16.79 -0.51 -6.41
N THR A 232 -16.65 0.28 -5.36
CA THR A 232 -17.36 1.54 -5.14
C THR A 232 -16.47 2.75 -5.39
N VAL A 233 -15.21 2.68 -4.97
CA VAL A 233 -14.28 3.81 -5.08
C VAL A 233 -13.87 4.08 -6.52
N LEU A 234 -13.52 3.07 -7.32
CA LEU A 234 -13.09 3.31 -8.70
C LEU A 234 -14.19 3.98 -9.55
N PRO A 235 -15.45 3.51 -9.54
CA PRO A 235 -16.53 4.22 -10.25
C PRO A 235 -16.77 5.64 -9.76
N ALA A 236 -16.62 5.91 -8.47
CA ALA A 236 -16.74 7.28 -7.92
C ALA A 236 -15.67 8.24 -8.49
N HIS A 237 -14.51 7.70 -8.90
CA HIS A 237 -13.46 8.43 -9.60
C HIS A 237 -13.61 8.44 -11.13
N GLY A 238 -14.74 7.94 -11.67
CA GLY A 238 -15.00 7.87 -13.11
C GLY A 238 -14.19 6.82 -13.84
N LEU A 239 -13.79 5.77 -13.15
CA LEU A 239 -13.10 4.59 -13.71
C LEU A 239 -14.11 3.45 -13.83
N ASP A 240 -14.24 2.85 -15.02
CA ASP A 240 -14.95 1.59 -15.14
C ASP A 240 -14.14 0.46 -14.49
N LEU A 241 -14.85 -0.48 -13.87
CA LEU A 241 -14.25 -1.67 -13.28
C LEU A 241 -14.86 -2.92 -13.88
N LEU A 242 -14.04 -3.76 -14.49
CA LEU A 242 -14.41 -5.09 -14.95
C LEU A 242 -13.68 -6.14 -14.12
N ARG A 243 -14.44 -7.03 -13.47
CA ARG A 243 -13.86 -8.10 -12.65
C ARG A 243 -13.91 -9.43 -13.37
N PHE A 244 -12.76 -10.10 -13.43
CA PHE A 244 -12.63 -11.47 -13.89
C PHE A 244 -11.62 -12.22 -13.01
N PRO A 245 -12.05 -12.74 -11.86
CA PRO A 245 -11.14 -13.41 -10.92
C PRO A 245 -10.47 -14.63 -11.53
N ILE A 246 -9.17 -14.73 -11.36
CA ILE A 246 -8.34 -15.89 -11.73
C ILE A 246 -7.57 -16.29 -10.47
N VAL A 247 -7.61 -17.58 -10.12
CA VAL A 247 -6.83 -18.13 -9.00
C VAL A 247 -5.33 -17.94 -9.25
N ASP A 248 -4.61 -17.43 -8.27
CA ASP A 248 -3.15 -17.25 -8.37
C ASP A 248 -2.43 -18.57 -7.98
N PRO A 249 -1.58 -19.16 -8.81
CA PRO A 249 -1.05 -18.71 -10.12
C PRO A 249 -1.68 -19.40 -11.33
N GLU A 250 -2.93 -19.83 -11.25
CA GLU A 250 -3.58 -20.71 -12.22
C GLU A 250 -3.96 -20.02 -13.56
N LEU A 251 -4.48 -20.82 -14.46
CA LEU A 251 -5.14 -20.38 -15.69
C LEU A 251 -6.62 -20.06 -15.42
N PRO A 252 -7.31 -19.32 -16.31
CA PRO A 252 -8.75 -19.09 -16.19
C PRO A 252 -9.56 -20.40 -16.21
N ASP A 253 -10.42 -20.61 -15.22
CA ASP A 253 -11.26 -21.81 -15.10
C ASP A 253 -12.26 -21.92 -16.25
N ASP A 254 -12.91 -20.80 -16.63
CA ASP A 254 -13.81 -20.72 -17.78
C ASP A 254 -13.09 -20.07 -18.98
N GLY A 255 -12.45 -20.90 -19.79
CA GLY A 255 -11.76 -20.46 -21.00
C GLY A 255 -12.67 -19.79 -22.03
N THR A 256 -13.98 -20.12 -22.07
CA THR A 256 -14.93 -19.49 -23.00
C THR A 256 -15.28 -18.08 -22.53
N ALA A 257 -15.59 -17.88 -21.24
CA ALA A 257 -15.82 -16.57 -20.68
C ALA A 257 -14.57 -15.68 -20.77
N TYR A 258 -13.40 -16.27 -20.55
CA TYR A 258 -12.15 -15.54 -20.66
C TYR A 258 -11.84 -15.07 -22.09
N ARG A 259 -12.12 -15.89 -23.09
CA ARG A 259 -12.00 -15.46 -24.51
C ARG A 259 -12.95 -14.31 -24.84
N ARG A 260 -14.19 -14.33 -24.33
CA ARG A 260 -15.13 -13.21 -24.47
C ARG A 260 -14.62 -11.94 -23.83
N LEU A 261 -14.04 -12.05 -22.62
CA LEU A 261 -13.39 -10.93 -21.95
C LEU A 261 -12.28 -10.35 -22.85
N VAL A 262 -11.34 -11.17 -23.31
CA VAL A 262 -10.22 -10.71 -24.13
C VAL A 262 -10.72 -10.05 -25.42
N ALA A 263 -11.70 -10.64 -26.10
CA ALA A 263 -12.30 -10.05 -27.30
C ALA A 263 -12.98 -8.70 -27.01
N ASP A 264 -13.71 -8.57 -25.90
CA ASP A 264 -14.32 -7.29 -25.47
C ASP A 264 -13.25 -6.23 -25.19
N LEU A 265 -12.15 -6.59 -24.54
CA LEU A 265 -11.03 -5.68 -24.26
C LEU A 265 -10.36 -5.19 -25.55
N VAL A 266 -10.17 -6.07 -26.53
CA VAL A 266 -9.66 -5.71 -27.84
C VAL A 266 -10.57 -4.70 -28.52
N GLU A 267 -11.89 -4.94 -28.51
CA GLU A 267 -12.86 -4.04 -29.17
C GLU A 267 -12.95 -2.66 -28.47
N ARG A 268 -12.96 -2.64 -27.14
CA ARG A 268 -12.91 -1.38 -26.38
C ARG A 268 -11.64 -0.60 -26.66
N THR A 269 -10.47 -1.26 -26.66
CA THR A 269 -9.18 -0.61 -26.97
C THR A 269 -9.17 -0.08 -28.40
N ARG A 270 -9.68 -0.86 -29.36
CA ARG A 270 -9.81 -0.43 -30.77
C ARG A 270 -10.72 0.80 -30.88
N SER A 271 -11.75 0.91 -30.06
CA SER A 271 -12.66 2.04 -30.01
C SER A 271 -12.09 3.24 -29.25
N GLY A 272 -10.85 3.20 -28.79
CA GLY A 272 -10.14 4.30 -28.15
C GLY A 272 -10.06 4.22 -26.64
N ALA A 273 -10.61 3.18 -25.98
CA ALA A 273 -10.52 3.05 -24.54
C ALA A 273 -9.08 2.75 -24.09
N ARG A 274 -8.69 3.35 -22.98
CA ARG A 274 -7.40 3.11 -22.32
C ARG A 274 -7.61 2.15 -21.16
N VAL A 275 -7.16 0.92 -21.33
CA VAL A 275 -7.40 -0.21 -20.43
C VAL A 275 -6.16 -0.48 -19.58
N ALA A 276 -6.33 -0.55 -18.27
CA ALA A 276 -5.32 -1.07 -17.35
C ALA A 276 -5.74 -2.47 -16.86
N ILE A 277 -4.80 -3.40 -16.83
CA ILE A 277 -4.99 -4.77 -16.34
C ILE A 277 -4.24 -4.91 -15.03
N ALA A 278 -4.89 -5.42 -13.98
CA ALA A 278 -4.31 -5.59 -12.66
C ALA A 278 -4.62 -6.95 -12.05
N CYS A 279 -3.60 -7.58 -11.49
CA CYS A 279 -3.76 -8.62 -10.47
C CYS A 279 -3.14 -8.15 -9.16
N ARG A 280 -2.87 -9.02 -8.18
CA ARG A 280 -2.26 -8.61 -6.91
C ARG A 280 -0.89 -7.96 -7.10
N GLY A 281 0.01 -8.60 -7.84
CA GLY A 281 1.36 -8.12 -8.14
C GLY A 281 1.49 -7.32 -9.43
N GLY A 282 0.52 -7.44 -10.33
CA GLY A 282 0.59 -6.87 -11.68
C GLY A 282 1.62 -7.60 -12.56
N LEU A 283 1.86 -8.90 -12.32
CA LEU A 283 2.89 -9.68 -12.98
C LEU A 283 2.29 -10.81 -13.84
N ASP A 284 2.12 -12.00 -13.30
CA ASP A 284 1.84 -13.20 -14.10
C ASP A 284 0.43 -13.23 -14.72
N ARG A 285 -0.64 -13.17 -13.91
CA ARG A 285 -2.03 -13.12 -14.41
C ARG A 285 -2.27 -11.90 -15.30
N THR A 286 -1.70 -10.76 -14.92
CA THR A 286 -1.75 -9.50 -15.69
C THR A 286 -1.05 -9.65 -17.02
N GLY A 287 0.18 -10.14 -17.02
CA GLY A 287 0.97 -10.38 -18.24
C GLY A 287 0.33 -11.43 -19.16
N MET A 288 -0.24 -12.51 -18.61
CA MET A 288 -0.99 -13.50 -19.38
C MET A 288 -2.18 -12.87 -20.10
N THR A 289 -2.98 -12.05 -19.38
CA THR A 289 -4.15 -11.39 -19.98
C THR A 289 -3.74 -10.38 -21.04
N ALA A 290 -2.70 -9.59 -20.78
CA ALA A 290 -2.15 -8.65 -21.75
C ALA A 290 -1.60 -9.38 -22.99
N GLY A 291 -0.88 -10.49 -22.81
CA GLY A 291 -0.38 -11.31 -23.90
C GLY A 291 -1.50 -11.91 -24.76
N CYS A 292 -2.55 -12.45 -24.13
CA CYS A 292 -3.73 -12.96 -24.85
C CYS A 292 -4.44 -11.85 -25.64
N LEU A 293 -4.53 -10.62 -25.09
CA LEU A 293 -5.10 -9.47 -25.77
C LEU A 293 -4.29 -9.10 -27.02
N LEU A 294 -2.97 -9.08 -26.94
CA LEU A 294 -2.10 -8.84 -28.10
C LEU A 294 -2.20 -9.95 -29.15
N ARG A 295 -2.36 -11.20 -28.73
CA ARG A 295 -2.61 -12.35 -29.62
C ARG A 295 -3.95 -12.20 -30.35
N GLU A 296 -5.00 -11.84 -29.63
CA GLU A 296 -6.33 -11.56 -30.19
C GLU A 296 -6.29 -10.40 -31.19
N ALA A 297 -5.43 -9.40 -30.95
CA ALA A 297 -5.17 -8.30 -31.87
C ALA A 297 -4.32 -8.69 -33.10
N GLY A 298 -3.92 -9.96 -33.20
CA GLY A 298 -3.24 -10.50 -34.37
C GLY A 298 -1.72 -10.58 -34.29
N LEU A 299 -1.10 -10.22 -33.15
CA LEU A 299 0.35 -10.33 -33.02
C LEU A 299 0.81 -11.80 -32.93
N PRO A 300 1.98 -12.16 -33.49
CA PRO A 300 2.60 -13.46 -33.25
C PRO A 300 2.92 -13.67 -31.76
N ALA A 301 2.90 -14.92 -31.30
CA ALA A 301 3.11 -15.26 -29.90
C ALA A 301 4.42 -14.70 -29.33
N ALA A 302 5.53 -14.86 -30.03
CA ALA A 302 6.83 -14.36 -29.59
C ALA A 302 6.84 -12.83 -29.40
N VAL A 303 6.21 -12.09 -30.34
CA VAL A 303 6.11 -10.63 -30.29
C VAL A 303 5.21 -10.18 -29.13
N ALA A 304 4.07 -10.85 -28.93
CA ALA A 304 3.17 -10.53 -27.83
C ALA A 304 3.85 -10.72 -26.45
N ILE A 305 4.55 -11.84 -26.26
CA ILE A 305 5.29 -12.11 -25.01
C ILE A 305 6.43 -11.10 -24.82
N GLU A 306 7.21 -10.81 -25.85
CA GLU A 306 8.31 -9.85 -25.80
C GLU A 306 7.81 -8.45 -25.39
N ARG A 307 6.69 -7.98 -25.94
CA ARG A 307 6.12 -6.67 -25.59
C ARG A 307 5.63 -6.59 -24.16
N VAL A 308 5.02 -7.68 -23.67
CA VAL A 308 4.62 -7.76 -22.25
C VAL A 308 5.86 -7.66 -21.35
N HIS A 309 6.93 -8.40 -21.64
CA HIS A 309 8.19 -8.33 -20.88
C HIS A 309 8.87 -6.96 -20.98
N SER A 310 8.87 -6.36 -22.18
CA SER A 310 9.48 -5.04 -22.39
C SER A 310 8.74 -3.92 -21.70
N ALA A 311 7.41 -4.02 -21.54
CA ALA A 311 6.60 -3.02 -20.86
C ALA A 311 6.76 -3.10 -19.34
N ARG A 312 6.91 -4.30 -18.77
CA ARG A 312 7.04 -4.48 -17.33
C ARG A 312 7.90 -5.70 -17.00
N ASP A 313 8.98 -5.46 -16.26
CA ASP A 313 9.90 -6.52 -15.84
C ASP A 313 9.21 -7.59 -15.00
N HIS A 314 9.71 -8.82 -15.08
CA HIS A 314 9.24 -9.97 -14.32
C HIS A 314 7.76 -10.36 -14.53
N THR A 315 7.13 -9.87 -15.60
CA THR A 315 5.76 -10.28 -15.95
C THR A 315 5.76 -11.60 -16.73
N LEU A 316 4.62 -12.31 -16.67
CA LEU A 316 4.40 -13.53 -17.47
C LEU A 316 5.59 -14.51 -17.37
N SER A 317 6.06 -14.75 -16.14
CA SER A 317 7.25 -15.59 -15.90
C SER A 317 6.95 -17.08 -15.81
N LEU A 318 5.69 -17.45 -15.61
CA LEU A 318 5.28 -18.84 -15.40
C LEU A 318 5.12 -19.60 -16.72
N PRO A 319 5.83 -20.75 -16.90
CA PRO A 319 5.85 -21.49 -18.17
C PRO A 319 4.47 -21.92 -18.69
N HIS A 320 3.54 -22.28 -17.80
CA HIS A 320 2.19 -22.68 -18.21
C HIS A 320 1.36 -21.50 -18.71
N GLN A 321 1.51 -20.31 -18.12
CA GLN A 321 0.85 -19.09 -18.58
C GLN A 321 1.47 -18.57 -19.89
N MET A 322 2.80 -18.65 -20.05
CA MET A 322 3.47 -18.33 -21.31
C MET A 322 2.96 -19.25 -22.44
N ARG A 323 2.83 -20.55 -22.14
CA ARG A 323 2.28 -21.52 -23.11
C ARG A 323 0.83 -21.19 -23.46
N TYR A 324 0.01 -20.81 -22.47
CA TYR A 324 -1.38 -20.40 -22.70
C TYR A 324 -1.48 -19.21 -23.66
N VAL A 325 -0.61 -18.22 -23.53
CA VAL A 325 -0.51 -17.08 -24.47
C VAL A 325 -0.02 -17.55 -25.85
N ALA A 326 0.96 -18.44 -25.90
CA ALA A 326 1.48 -18.96 -27.17
C ALA A 326 0.43 -19.74 -27.94
N ASP A 327 -0.36 -20.57 -27.25
CA ASP A 327 -1.41 -21.42 -27.81
C ASP A 327 -2.74 -20.65 -28.02
N TRP A 328 -2.80 -19.34 -27.72
CA TRP A 328 -4.01 -18.54 -27.94
C TRP A 328 -4.41 -18.61 -29.43
N PRO A 329 -5.66 -19.02 -29.73
CA PRO A 329 -6.08 -19.20 -31.11
C PRO A 329 -6.02 -17.86 -31.87
N PRO A 330 -5.60 -17.88 -33.15
CA PRO A 330 -5.70 -16.68 -33.96
C PRO A 330 -7.17 -16.29 -34.12
N ARG A 331 -7.39 -15.00 -34.30
CA ARG A 331 -8.72 -14.45 -34.59
C ARG A 331 -9.21 -15.10 -35.92
N GLY A 332 -10.36 -15.76 -35.89
CA GLY A 332 -10.99 -16.35 -37.06
C GLY A 332 -11.54 -15.30 -38.03
#